data_2bdc648075ee44b43cacec2cbcdfafec
#
_entry.id   2bdc648075ee44b43cacec2cbcdfafec
#
_cell.length_a   1.000
_cell.length_b   1.000
_cell.length_c   1.000
_cell.angle_alpha   90.00
_cell.angle_beta   90.00
_cell.angle_gamma   90.00
#
_symmetry.space_group_name_H-M   'P 1'
#
loop_
_entity.id
_entity.type
_entity.pdbx_description
1 polymer ?
#
loop_
_entity_poly.entity_id
_entity_poly.type
_entity_poly.pdbx_seq_one_letter_code
_entity_poly.pdbx_strand_id
1 'polypeptide(L)'
;MNQPVWHEPGVTRAQRWNKHGLAGATVWLTGLSGSGKSTIANELARELLNTSRLAYILDADNVRHGLNADLGFTDEDRAENIRRMAEVACLFADSGLV
;
A
#
# COMPACT_ATOMS: atom_id res chain seq x y z
N MET A 1 12.35 -11.58 26.49
CA MET A 1 11.58 -10.61 25.68
C MET A 1 10.37 -11.30 25.13
N ASN A 2 9.20 -10.72 25.34
CA ASN A 2 7.97 -11.28 24.83
C ASN A 2 7.79 -10.90 23.37
N GLN A 3 7.54 -11.90 22.53
CA GLN A 3 7.20 -11.66 21.15
C GLN A 3 5.69 -11.48 21.03
N PRO A 4 5.22 -10.59 20.13
CA PRO A 4 3.80 -10.47 19.86
C PRO A 4 3.23 -11.81 19.40
N VAL A 5 2.06 -12.14 19.89
CA VAL A 5 1.33 -13.32 19.44
C VAL A 5 0.37 -12.90 18.32
N TRP A 6 0.44 -13.62 17.19
CA TRP A 6 -0.51 -13.39 16.11
C TRP A 6 -1.89 -13.89 16.53
N HIS A 7 -2.88 -13.05 16.38
CA HIS A 7 -4.28 -13.39 16.60
C HIS A 7 -5.01 -13.53 15.29
N GLU A 8 -5.63 -14.67 15.07
CA GLU A 8 -6.46 -14.85 13.89
C GLU A 8 -7.70 -13.98 14.02
N PRO A 9 -7.96 -13.09 13.05
CA PRO A 9 -9.17 -12.29 13.05
C PRO A 9 -10.41 -13.16 12.80
N GLY A 10 -11.54 -12.76 13.40
CA GLY A 10 -12.81 -13.46 13.17
C GLY A 10 -13.31 -13.34 11.73
N VAL A 11 -12.89 -12.27 11.02
CA VAL A 11 -13.16 -12.09 9.59
C VAL A 11 -11.87 -12.34 8.83
N THR A 12 -11.89 -13.29 7.90
CA THR A 12 -10.71 -13.70 7.12
C THR A 12 -10.57 -12.87 5.85
N ARG A 13 -9.37 -12.92 5.25
CA ARG A 13 -9.13 -12.34 3.93
C ARG A 13 -10.11 -12.90 2.90
N ALA A 14 -10.31 -14.21 2.88
CA ALA A 14 -11.20 -14.86 1.95
C ALA A 14 -12.62 -14.33 2.07
N GLN A 15 -13.10 -14.11 3.29
CA GLN A 15 -14.44 -13.56 3.53
C GLN A 15 -14.53 -12.12 3.01
N ARG A 16 -13.51 -11.29 3.26
CA ARG A 16 -13.47 -9.91 2.76
C ARG A 16 -13.46 -9.87 1.24
N TRP A 17 -12.59 -10.66 0.61
CA TRP A 17 -12.47 -10.70 -0.84
C TRP A 17 -13.74 -11.24 -1.50
N ASN A 18 -14.35 -12.26 -0.93
CA ASN A 18 -15.61 -12.82 -1.43
C ASN A 18 -16.74 -11.81 -1.34
N LYS A 19 -16.83 -11.05 -0.25
CA LYS A 19 -17.87 -10.04 -0.07
C LYS A 19 -17.83 -8.97 -1.14
N HIS A 20 -16.63 -8.56 -1.55
CA HIS A 20 -16.44 -7.57 -2.60
C HIS A 20 -16.42 -8.18 -4.00
N GLY A 21 -16.30 -9.50 -4.10
CA GLY A 21 -16.14 -10.20 -5.38
C GLY A 21 -14.81 -9.98 -6.05
N LEU A 22 -13.83 -9.38 -5.34
CA LEU A 22 -12.55 -8.97 -5.90
C LEU A 22 -11.42 -9.26 -4.90
N ALA A 23 -10.30 -9.77 -5.42
CA ALA A 23 -9.08 -9.95 -4.66
C ALA A 23 -8.32 -8.63 -4.53
N GLY A 24 -7.68 -8.41 -3.40
CA GLY A 24 -6.75 -7.30 -3.23
C GLY A 24 -5.42 -7.58 -3.93
N ALA A 25 -4.70 -6.51 -4.27
CA ALA A 25 -3.38 -6.63 -4.90
C ALA A 25 -2.56 -5.38 -4.64
N THR A 26 -1.24 -5.51 -4.78
CA THR A 26 -0.31 -4.37 -4.71
C THR A 26 0.38 -4.25 -6.06
N VAL A 27 0.35 -3.04 -6.63
CA VAL A 27 1.12 -2.69 -7.81
C VAL A 27 2.28 -1.81 -7.35
N TRP A 28 3.51 -2.26 -7.58
CA TRP A 28 4.72 -1.56 -7.17
C TRP A 28 5.34 -0.85 -8.36
N LEU A 29 5.41 0.48 -8.31
CA LEU A 29 5.99 1.30 -9.37
C LEU A 29 7.36 1.80 -8.92
N THR A 30 8.38 1.54 -9.72
CA THR A 30 9.75 1.98 -9.49
C THR A 30 10.21 2.88 -10.61
N GLY A 31 11.24 3.66 -10.32
CA GLY A 31 11.86 4.55 -11.31
C GLY A 31 12.35 5.84 -10.66
N LEU A 32 13.14 6.58 -11.42
CA LEU A 32 13.66 7.85 -10.97
C LEU A 32 12.58 8.92 -10.93
N SER A 33 12.82 9.96 -10.13
CA SER A 33 11.99 11.16 -10.11
C SER A 33 11.86 11.72 -11.53
N GLY A 34 10.65 12.07 -11.93
CA GLY A 34 10.40 12.59 -13.27
C GLY A 34 10.27 11.51 -14.35
N SER A 35 10.27 10.24 -14.01
CA SER A 35 10.11 9.13 -14.97
C SER A 35 8.68 8.88 -15.40
N GLY A 36 7.71 9.59 -14.82
CA GLY A 36 6.29 9.41 -15.15
C GLY A 36 5.54 8.45 -14.21
N LYS A 37 6.15 7.99 -13.13
CA LYS A 37 5.52 7.07 -12.18
C LYS A 37 4.19 7.58 -11.65
N SER A 38 4.16 8.84 -11.23
CA SER A 38 2.95 9.45 -10.65
C SER A 38 1.83 9.52 -11.68
N THR A 39 2.15 9.85 -12.93
CA THR A 39 1.17 9.90 -14.02
C THR A 39 0.57 8.52 -14.26
N ILE A 40 1.42 7.50 -14.34
CA ILE A 40 0.97 6.11 -14.54
C ILE A 40 0.13 5.63 -13.37
N ALA A 41 0.56 5.92 -12.13
CA ALA A 41 -0.19 5.54 -10.93
C ALA A 41 -1.58 6.16 -10.92
N ASN A 42 -1.69 7.45 -11.24
CA ASN A 42 -2.97 8.16 -11.27
C ASN A 42 -3.89 7.61 -12.36
N GLU A 43 -3.37 7.33 -13.54
CA GLU A 43 -4.17 6.74 -14.63
C GLU A 43 -4.65 5.34 -14.28
N LEU A 44 -3.78 4.52 -13.68
CA LEU A 44 -4.16 3.18 -13.23
C LEU A 44 -5.26 3.25 -12.17
N ALA A 45 -5.14 4.16 -11.20
CA ALA A 45 -6.14 4.32 -10.15
C ALA A 45 -7.49 4.74 -10.74
N ARG A 46 -7.51 5.63 -11.75
CA ARG A 46 -8.75 6.02 -12.44
C ARG A 46 -9.38 4.85 -13.18
N GLU A 47 -8.57 4.07 -13.91
CA GLU A 47 -9.08 2.91 -14.64
C GLU A 47 -9.67 1.88 -13.68
N LEU A 48 -9.03 1.63 -12.56
CA LEU A 48 -9.54 0.71 -11.55
C LEU A 48 -10.85 1.22 -10.96
N LEU A 49 -10.95 2.51 -10.67
CA LEU A 49 -12.18 3.11 -10.16
C LEU A 49 -13.31 3.00 -11.18
N ASN A 50 -13.01 3.22 -12.47
CA ASN A 50 -13.99 3.10 -13.56
C ASN A 50 -14.52 1.66 -13.70
N THR A 51 -13.74 0.67 -13.29
CA THR A 51 -14.16 -0.74 -13.27
C THR A 51 -14.69 -1.18 -11.90
N SER A 52 -15.06 -0.24 -11.06
CA SER A 52 -15.60 -0.48 -9.71
C SER A 52 -14.60 -1.12 -8.75
N ARG A 53 -13.31 -0.92 -8.97
CA ARG A 53 -12.26 -1.34 -8.04
C ARG A 53 -11.72 -0.12 -7.31
N LEU A 54 -11.66 -0.22 -6.00
CA LEU A 54 -11.07 0.83 -5.18
C LEU A 54 -9.56 0.64 -5.12
N ALA A 55 -8.82 1.69 -5.50
CA ALA A 55 -7.38 1.72 -5.42
C ALA A 55 -6.93 2.89 -4.55
N TYR A 56 -5.82 2.70 -3.85
CA TYR A 56 -5.22 3.76 -3.05
C TYR A 56 -3.74 3.88 -3.40
N ILE A 57 -3.30 5.10 -3.67
CA ILE A 57 -1.91 5.37 -4.02
C ILE A 57 -1.12 5.69 -2.75
N LEU A 58 -0.10 4.88 -2.47
CA LEU A 58 0.88 5.17 -1.43
C LEU A 58 2.09 5.84 -2.08
N ASP A 59 2.21 7.14 -1.90
CA ASP A 59 3.32 7.92 -2.44
C ASP A 59 4.41 8.06 -1.38
N ALA A 60 5.67 7.75 -1.75
CA ALA A 60 6.79 7.75 -0.82
C ALA A 60 7.04 9.12 -0.17
N ASP A 61 6.76 10.20 -0.88
CA ASP A 61 6.91 11.54 -0.32
C ASP A 61 5.71 11.91 0.56
N ASN A 62 4.51 11.55 0.15
CA ASN A 62 3.30 11.87 0.89
C ASN A 62 3.24 11.18 2.25
N VAL A 63 3.70 9.93 2.36
CA VAL A 63 3.67 9.21 3.63
C VAL A 63 4.60 9.86 4.68
N ARG A 64 5.58 10.66 4.26
CA ARG A 64 6.43 11.42 5.18
C ARG A 64 5.72 12.58 5.87
N HIS A 65 4.54 12.96 5.42
CA HIS A 65 3.72 13.96 6.09
C HIS A 65 2.92 13.41 7.27
N GLY A 66 2.81 12.09 7.38
CA GLY A 66 2.04 11.44 8.43
C GLY A 66 2.72 10.18 8.94
N LEU A 67 2.44 9.04 8.32
CA LEU A 67 2.92 7.73 8.74
C LEU A 67 4.43 7.70 9.01
N ASN A 68 5.23 8.31 8.15
CA ASN A 68 6.67 8.31 8.22
C ASN A 68 7.24 9.70 8.48
N ALA A 69 6.52 10.53 9.24
CA ALA A 69 6.95 11.90 9.56
C ALA A 69 8.25 11.95 10.37
N ASP A 70 8.59 10.87 11.07
CA ASP A 70 9.83 10.75 11.86
C ASP A 70 11.05 10.39 11.01
N LEU A 71 10.89 10.11 9.72
CA LEU A 71 11.98 9.67 8.86
C LEU A 71 12.50 10.80 7.99
N GLY A 72 13.83 10.88 7.87
CA GLY A 72 14.53 11.80 7.00
C GLY A 72 14.91 11.15 5.67
N PHE A 73 16.10 11.54 5.16
CA PHE A 73 16.55 11.12 3.83
C PHE A 73 17.89 10.38 3.85
N THR A 74 18.32 9.88 5.02
CA THR A 74 19.48 9.00 5.10
C THR A 74 19.13 7.66 4.41
N ASP A 75 20.16 6.89 4.08
CA ASP A 75 19.93 5.58 3.45
C ASP A 75 19.09 4.66 4.34
N GLU A 76 19.37 4.66 5.65
CA GLU A 76 18.59 3.90 6.62
C GLU A 76 17.14 4.37 6.67
N ASP A 77 16.90 5.67 6.70
CA ASP A 77 15.56 6.23 6.76
C ASP A 77 14.78 5.95 5.48
N ARG A 78 15.45 6.03 4.32
CA ARG A 78 14.82 5.68 3.04
C ARG A 78 14.43 4.21 2.99
N ALA A 79 15.29 3.33 3.48
CA ALA A 79 14.98 1.90 3.57
C ALA A 79 13.81 1.64 4.50
N GLU A 80 13.77 2.32 5.65
CA GLU A 80 12.67 2.21 6.61
C GLU A 80 11.36 2.76 6.04
N ASN A 81 11.41 3.85 5.27
CA ASN A 81 10.24 4.40 4.59
C ASN A 81 9.61 3.36 3.66
N ILE A 82 10.43 2.70 2.84
CA ILE A 82 9.99 1.65 1.93
C ILE A 82 9.43 0.45 2.69
N ARG A 83 10.10 0.03 3.76
CA ARG A 83 9.65 -1.09 4.58
C ARG A 83 8.26 -0.83 5.15
N ARG A 84 8.04 0.35 5.74
CA ARG A 84 6.74 0.73 6.31
C ARG A 84 5.65 0.80 5.24
N MET A 85 5.97 1.35 4.08
CA MET A 85 5.03 1.39 2.96
C MET A 85 4.62 -0.01 2.51
N ALA A 86 5.58 -0.93 2.42
CA ALA A 86 5.30 -2.32 2.04
C ALA A 86 4.37 -2.99 3.05
N GLU A 87 4.58 -2.76 4.35
CA GLU A 87 3.71 -3.29 5.40
C GLU A 87 2.28 -2.78 5.26
N VAL A 88 2.11 -1.48 5.03
CA VAL A 88 0.79 -0.88 4.83
C VAL A 88 0.14 -1.38 3.55
N ALA A 89 0.90 -1.52 2.47
CA ALA A 89 0.40 -2.07 1.21
C ALA A 89 -0.12 -3.50 1.37
N CYS A 90 0.57 -4.32 2.17
CA CYS A 90 0.10 -5.67 2.49
C CYS A 90 -1.24 -5.66 3.22
N LEU A 91 -1.43 -4.74 4.17
CA LEU A 91 -2.70 -4.60 4.89
C LEU A 91 -3.82 -4.17 3.95
N PHE A 92 -3.55 -3.25 3.04
CA PHE A 92 -4.54 -2.80 2.06
C PHE A 92 -4.94 -3.93 1.11
N ALA A 93 -3.97 -4.68 0.60
CA ALA A 93 -4.27 -5.84 -0.26
C ALA A 93 -5.07 -6.89 0.50
N ASP A 94 -4.71 -7.15 1.74
CA ASP A 94 -5.44 -8.08 2.60
C ASP A 94 -6.90 -7.66 2.80
N SER A 95 -7.18 -6.36 2.84
CA SER A 95 -8.53 -5.82 2.96
C SER A 95 -9.33 -5.87 1.67
N GLY A 96 -8.70 -6.09 0.53
CA GLY A 96 -9.34 -6.12 -0.79
C GLY A 96 -9.07 -4.88 -1.66
N LEU A 97 -8.25 -3.96 -1.20
CA LEU A 97 -7.86 -2.78 -1.98
C LEU A 97 -6.73 -3.10 -2.96
N VAL A 98 -6.62 -2.28 -3.97
CA VAL A 98 -5.48 -2.27 -4.88
C VAL A 98 -4.60 -1.06 -4.63
#